data_52a6aa4c1ec22f419ec33e3e39c7f961
#
_entry.id   52a6aa4c1ec22f419ec33e3e39c7f961
#
_cell.length_a   1.000
_cell.length_b   1.000
_cell.length_c   1.000
_cell.angle_alpha   90.00
_cell.angle_beta   90.00
_cell.angle_gamma   90.00
#
_symmetry.space_group_name_H-M   'P 1'
#
loop_
_entity.id
_entity.type
_entity.pdbx_description
1 polymer ?
#
loop_
_entity_poly.entity_id
_entity_poly.type
_entity_poly.pdbx_seq_one_letter_code
_entity_poly.pdbx_strand_id
1 'polypeptide(L)'
;VEVGVASTKAFTTQLTAIYLLALTLAKLNGRLTPEDEERELKALRHVPAALGAVLALEPQVIDWAERFARKEHALFLGRGMHYPIALEGALKLKEISYIHAEAYPAGELKHGPLALVDEDMPVVTVAPNDRLLEKLKSNMQEVRARGGELYVFADGDSNIASEERVHVIRLPENYGMLSPIL
;
A
#
# COMPACT_ATOMS: atom_id res chain seq x y z
N VAL A 1 16.27 4.94 16.83
CA VAL A 1 15.48 5.78 17.74
C VAL A 1 14.52 6.60 16.88
N GLU A 2 13.24 6.53 17.16
CA GLU A 2 12.27 7.45 16.55
C GLU A 2 12.35 8.82 17.21
N VAL A 3 12.33 9.86 16.39
CA VAL A 3 12.48 11.25 16.84
C VAL A 3 11.19 12.05 16.63
N GLY A 4 10.28 11.53 15.80
CA GLY A 4 9.00 12.15 15.49
C GLY A 4 7.81 11.50 16.20
N VAL A 5 6.66 12.15 16.19
CA VAL A 5 5.39 11.60 16.70
C VAL A 5 4.86 10.51 15.78
N ALA A 6 4.99 10.69 14.45
CA ALA A 6 4.55 9.71 13.46
C ALA A 6 5.43 8.44 13.51
N SER A 7 4.81 7.32 13.85
CA SER A 7 5.48 6.02 13.87
C SER A 7 5.70 5.52 12.43
N THR A 8 6.90 5.12 12.10
CA THR A 8 7.28 4.59 10.78
C THR A 8 7.90 3.20 10.91
N LYS A 9 9.18 3.12 11.28
CA LYS A 9 9.87 1.83 11.44
C LYS A 9 9.24 0.91 12.49
N ALA A 10 8.61 1.47 13.53
CA ALA A 10 7.94 0.66 14.55
C ALA A 10 6.77 -0.15 13.94
N PHE A 11 5.98 0.46 13.05
CA PHE A 11 4.92 -0.24 12.32
C PHE A 11 5.47 -1.42 11.50
N THR A 12 6.49 -1.19 10.68
CA THR A 12 7.14 -2.22 9.86
C THR A 12 7.73 -3.35 10.70
N THR A 13 8.40 -3.02 11.81
CA THR A 13 8.99 -4.04 12.70
C THR A 13 7.93 -4.83 13.48
N GLN A 14 6.81 -4.21 13.83
CA GLN A 14 5.67 -4.90 14.44
C GLN A 14 5.04 -5.90 13.47
N LEU A 15 4.82 -5.54 12.20
CA LEU A 15 4.34 -6.47 11.18
C LEU A 15 5.29 -7.67 11.03
N THR A 16 6.60 -7.41 11.00
CA THR A 16 7.63 -8.47 10.93
C THR A 16 7.58 -9.39 12.16
N ALA A 17 7.43 -8.83 13.35
CA ALA A 17 7.33 -9.63 14.59
C ALA A 17 6.06 -10.49 14.63
N ILE A 18 4.92 -9.94 14.20
CA ILE A 18 3.66 -10.69 14.10
C ILE A 18 3.77 -11.80 13.04
N TYR A 19 4.42 -11.52 11.92
CA TYR A 19 4.67 -12.53 10.89
C TYR A 19 5.52 -13.70 11.43
N LEU A 20 6.61 -13.42 12.14
CA LEU A 20 7.44 -14.44 12.79
C LEU A 20 6.65 -15.25 13.83
N LEU A 21 5.81 -14.60 14.62
CA LEU A 21 4.92 -15.28 15.57
C LEU A 21 3.94 -16.21 14.84
N ALA A 22 3.34 -15.75 13.74
CA ALA A 22 2.42 -16.56 12.94
C ALA A 22 3.11 -17.80 12.35
N LEU A 23 4.33 -17.65 11.80
CA LEU A 23 5.12 -18.79 11.30
C LEU A 23 5.46 -19.77 12.42
N THR A 24 5.87 -19.27 13.59
CA THR A 24 6.19 -20.11 14.76
C THR A 24 4.97 -20.91 15.20
N LEU A 25 3.81 -20.27 15.32
CA LEU A 25 2.56 -20.94 15.69
C LEU A 25 2.11 -21.95 14.64
N ALA A 26 2.24 -21.63 13.36
CA ALA A 26 1.94 -22.55 12.27
C ALA A 26 2.81 -23.80 12.31
N LYS A 27 4.12 -23.62 12.56
CA LYS A 27 5.07 -24.73 12.73
C LYS A 27 4.72 -25.62 13.92
N LEU A 28 4.48 -25.02 15.10
CA LEU A 28 4.14 -25.75 16.33
C LEU A 28 2.82 -26.52 16.19
N ASN A 29 1.88 -26.04 15.39
CA ASN A 29 0.61 -26.69 15.11
C ASN A 29 0.65 -27.65 13.91
N GLY A 30 1.83 -27.94 13.35
CA GLY A 30 1.98 -28.85 12.20
C GLY A 30 1.29 -28.38 10.91
N ARG A 31 1.09 -27.05 10.76
CA ARG A 31 0.43 -26.42 9.59
C ARG A 31 1.43 -25.85 8.58
N LEU A 32 2.71 -26.01 8.81
CA LEU A 32 3.78 -25.51 7.95
C LEU A 32 4.67 -26.69 7.58
N THR A 33 4.80 -26.96 6.28
CA THR A 33 5.74 -27.98 5.80
C THR A 33 7.18 -27.45 5.89
N PRO A 34 8.22 -28.30 5.91
CA PRO A 34 9.60 -27.84 5.88
C PRO A 34 9.90 -26.96 4.66
N GLU A 35 9.34 -27.28 3.51
CA GLU A 35 9.50 -26.54 2.27
C GLU A 35 8.85 -25.17 2.33
N ASP A 36 7.65 -25.09 2.92
CA ASP A 36 6.97 -23.80 3.18
C ASP A 36 7.77 -22.94 4.16
N GLU A 37 8.25 -23.54 5.24
CA GLU A 37 9.10 -22.83 6.21
C GLU A 37 10.35 -22.24 5.55
N GLU A 38 11.05 -23.02 4.75
CA GLU A 38 12.25 -22.55 4.04
C GLU A 38 11.93 -21.40 3.10
N ARG A 39 10.84 -21.51 2.33
CA ARG A 39 10.36 -20.46 1.41
C ARG A 39 10.07 -19.17 2.15
N GLU A 40 9.29 -19.22 3.23
CA GLU A 40 8.89 -18.05 3.99
C GLU A 40 10.09 -17.38 4.71
N LEU A 41 11.01 -18.19 5.26
CA LEU A 41 12.22 -17.67 5.87
C LEU A 41 13.18 -17.06 4.84
N LYS A 42 13.25 -17.61 3.63
CA LYS A 42 14.02 -17.02 2.53
C LYS A 42 13.44 -15.68 2.12
N ALA A 43 12.12 -15.59 1.95
CA ALA A 43 11.44 -14.34 1.65
C ALA A 43 11.70 -13.28 2.74
N LEU A 44 11.59 -13.66 4.01
CA LEU A 44 11.84 -12.74 5.13
C LEU A 44 13.29 -12.22 5.16
N ARG A 45 14.28 -13.07 4.87
CA ARG A 45 15.69 -12.66 4.81
C ARG A 45 15.97 -11.68 3.66
N HIS A 46 15.13 -11.67 2.64
CA HIS A 46 15.27 -10.77 1.49
C HIS A 46 14.62 -9.40 1.72
N VAL A 47 13.69 -9.28 2.68
CA VAL A 47 12.97 -8.03 3.00
C VAL A 47 13.91 -6.82 3.18
N PRO A 48 15.06 -6.89 3.89
CA PRO A 48 15.93 -5.73 4.02
C PRO A 48 16.46 -5.19 2.70
N ALA A 49 16.78 -6.07 1.74
CA ALA A 49 17.21 -5.66 0.40
C ALA A 49 16.06 -5.02 -0.39
N ALA A 50 14.88 -5.60 -0.30
CA ALA A 50 13.68 -5.07 -0.94
C ALA A 50 13.29 -3.69 -0.36
N LEU A 51 13.37 -3.51 0.96
CA LEU A 51 13.17 -2.20 1.60
C LEU A 51 14.18 -1.16 1.10
N GLY A 52 15.45 -1.55 0.92
CA GLY A 52 16.45 -0.67 0.31
C GLY A 52 16.07 -0.21 -1.10
N ALA A 53 15.50 -1.11 -1.90
CA ALA A 53 15.01 -0.78 -3.23
C ALA A 53 13.75 0.11 -3.19
N VAL A 54 12.84 -0.10 -2.24
CA VAL A 54 11.68 0.78 -2.02
C VAL A 54 12.11 2.18 -1.61
N LEU A 55 13.07 2.31 -0.69
CA LEU A 55 13.60 3.62 -0.27
C LEU A 55 14.26 4.39 -1.43
N ALA A 56 14.80 3.70 -2.43
CA ALA A 56 15.34 4.33 -3.64
C ALA A 56 14.25 4.97 -4.54
N LEU A 57 12.97 4.71 -4.28
CA LEU A 57 11.83 5.36 -4.97
C LEU A 57 11.49 6.75 -4.42
N GLU A 58 12.18 7.20 -3.36
CA GLU A 58 11.96 8.51 -2.72
C GLU A 58 11.82 9.67 -3.72
N PRO A 59 12.63 9.81 -4.78
CA PRO A 59 12.46 10.92 -5.73
C PRO A 59 11.10 10.93 -6.43
N GLN A 60 10.52 9.76 -6.72
CA GLN A 60 9.19 9.65 -7.32
C GLN A 60 8.09 10.03 -6.30
N VAL A 61 8.28 9.67 -5.04
CA VAL A 61 7.36 10.05 -3.94
C VAL A 61 7.41 11.56 -3.69
N ILE A 62 8.58 12.19 -3.80
CA ILE A 62 8.74 13.65 -3.71
C ILE A 62 7.93 14.35 -4.81
N ASP A 63 8.00 13.88 -6.06
CA ASP A 63 7.18 14.43 -7.16
C ASP A 63 5.67 14.35 -6.83
N TRP A 64 5.22 13.25 -6.25
CA TRP A 64 3.84 13.14 -5.79
C TRP A 64 3.53 14.08 -4.62
N ALA A 65 4.44 14.20 -3.65
CA ALA A 65 4.25 15.08 -2.49
C ALA A 65 4.07 16.55 -2.91
N GLU A 66 4.78 17.02 -3.94
CA GLU A 66 4.62 18.36 -4.50
C GLU A 66 3.20 18.59 -5.06
N ARG A 67 2.59 17.57 -5.65
CA ARG A 67 1.19 17.63 -6.14
C ARG A 67 0.18 17.66 -5.01
N PHE A 68 0.48 16.98 -3.90
CA PHE A 68 -0.34 16.97 -2.70
C PHE A 68 -0.27 18.26 -1.88
N ALA A 69 0.79 19.05 -2.00
CA ALA A 69 1.04 20.23 -1.17
C ALA A 69 -0.08 21.30 -1.17
N ARG A 70 -0.96 21.27 -2.18
CA ARG A 70 -2.10 22.19 -2.31
C ARG A 70 -3.46 21.52 -2.14
N LYS A 71 -3.48 20.23 -1.77
CA LYS A 71 -4.72 19.48 -1.59
C LYS A 71 -5.15 19.53 -0.12
N GLU A 72 -6.44 19.61 0.10
CA GLU A 72 -7.04 19.63 1.44
C GLU A 72 -7.50 18.24 1.88
N HIS A 73 -7.81 17.38 0.92
CA HIS A 73 -8.34 16.05 1.14
C HIS A 73 -7.58 15.01 0.30
N ALA A 74 -7.56 13.76 0.78
CA ALA A 74 -7.05 12.62 0.02
C ALA A 74 -7.80 11.34 0.42
N LEU A 75 -8.03 10.45 -0.54
CA LEU A 75 -8.52 9.11 -0.27
C LEU A 75 -7.41 8.08 -0.45
N PHE A 76 -7.45 7.05 0.38
CA PHE A 76 -6.57 5.90 0.27
C PHE A 76 -7.40 4.64 0.04
N LEU A 77 -7.03 3.84 -0.95
CA LEU A 77 -7.72 2.60 -1.29
C LEU A 77 -6.79 1.41 -1.15
N GLY A 78 -7.26 0.41 -0.44
CA GLY A 78 -6.62 -0.90 -0.34
C GLY A 78 -7.66 -2.00 -0.43
N ARG A 79 -7.22 -3.22 -0.78
CA ARG A 79 -8.12 -4.38 -0.82
C ARG A 79 -7.51 -5.57 -0.09
N GLY A 80 -8.34 -6.34 0.65
CA GLY A 80 -7.86 -7.47 1.43
C GLY A 80 -6.83 -7.03 2.47
N MET A 81 -5.67 -7.68 2.49
CA MET A 81 -4.58 -7.41 3.44
C MET A 81 -3.91 -6.04 3.26
N HIS A 82 -4.13 -5.36 2.13
CA HIS A 82 -3.57 -4.04 1.85
C HIS A 82 -4.51 -2.89 2.26
N TYR A 83 -5.72 -3.17 2.72
CA TYR A 83 -6.57 -2.14 3.31
C TYR A 83 -5.99 -1.56 4.62
N PRO A 84 -5.50 -2.36 5.58
CA PRO A 84 -4.77 -1.82 6.73
C PRO A 84 -3.55 -0.96 6.36
N ILE A 85 -2.88 -1.24 5.25
CA ILE A 85 -1.77 -0.42 4.75
C ILE A 85 -2.27 0.93 4.23
N ALA A 86 -3.38 0.93 3.52
CA ALA A 86 -4.04 2.18 3.12
C ALA A 86 -4.46 3.03 4.33
N LEU A 87 -4.97 2.40 5.41
CA LEU A 87 -5.28 3.07 6.69
C LEU A 87 -4.03 3.72 7.30
N GLU A 88 -2.91 3.00 7.35
CA GLU A 88 -1.65 3.52 7.87
C GLU A 88 -1.11 4.67 7.00
N GLY A 89 -1.20 4.55 5.67
CA GLY A 89 -0.81 5.63 4.75
C GLY A 89 -1.64 6.90 4.97
N ALA A 90 -2.95 6.78 5.08
CA ALA A 90 -3.85 7.90 5.38
C ALA A 90 -3.54 8.52 6.75
N LEU A 91 -3.24 7.69 7.77
CA LEU A 91 -2.83 8.15 9.09
C LEU A 91 -1.53 8.96 9.01
N LYS A 92 -0.50 8.45 8.33
CA LYS A 92 0.78 9.15 8.18
C LYS A 92 0.63 10.48 7.44
N LEU A 93 -0.17 10.51 6.38
CA LEU A 93 -0.44 11.77 5.67
C LEU A 93 -1.10 12.81 6.59
N LYS A 94 -2.11 12.43 7.38
CA LYS A 94 -2.76 13.32 8.35
C LYS A 94 -1.80 13.86 9.40
N GLU A 95 -1.00 12.97 9.99
CA GLU A 95 -0.09 13.31 11.10
C GLU A 95 1.00 14.30 10.68
N ILE A 96 1.45 14.22 9.42
CA ILE A 96 2.61 14.97 8.94
C ILE A 96 2.20 16.24 8.21
N SER A 97 1.16 16.18 7.37
CA SER A 97 0.77 17.26 6.47
C SER A 97 -0.47 18.04 6.89
N TYR A 98 -1.27 17.51 7.82
CA TYR A 98 -2.61 17.99 8.20
C TYR A 98 -3.65 17.91 7.07
N ILE A 99 -3.35 17.30 5.94
CA ILE A 99 -4.33 16.98 4.90
C ILE A 99 -5.33 15.99 5.48
N HIS A 100 -6.63 16.25 5.32
CA HIS A 100 -7.67 15.31 5.73
C HIS A 100 -7.62 14.07 4.83
N ALA A 101 -7.09 12.97 5.33
CA ALA A 101 -6.93 11.73 4.59
C ALA A 101 -7.70 10.59 5.25
N GLU A 102 -8.46 9.84 4.46
CA GLU A 102 -9.20 8.68 4.91
C GLU A 102 -8.93 7.47 4.01
N ALA A 103 -9.01 6.28 4.58
CA ALA A 103 -8.85 5.05 3.83
C ALA A 103 -10.13 4.23 3.84
N TYR A 104 -10.44 3.63 2.68
CA TYR A 104 -11.59 2.75 2.52
C TYR A 104 -11.18 1.42 1.87
N PRO A 105 -11.86 0.32 2.20
CA PRO A 105 -11.76 -0.88 1.39
C PRO A 105 -12.23 -0.55 -0.01
N ALA A 106 -11.42 -0.80 -1.03
CA ALA A 106 -11.78 -0.42 -2.40
C ALA A 106 -13.12 -1.00 -2.87
N GLY A 107 -13.52 -2.17 -2.33
CA GLY A 107 -14.82 -2.77 -2.61
C GLY A 107 -16.02 -1.98 -2.08
N GLU A 108 -15.81 -1.13 -1.07
CA GLU A 108 -16.84 -0.31 -0.44
C GLU A 108 -16.95 1.10 -1.05
N LEU A 109 -16.13 1.40 -2.05
CA LEU A 109 -16.06 2.72 -2.67
C LEU A 109 -17.44 3.22 -3.14
N LYS A 110 -18.27 2.33 -3.70
CA LYS A 110 -19.63 2.64 -4.19
C LYS A 110 -20.66 2.94 -3.10
N HIS A 111 -20.37 2.57 -1.87
CA HIS A 111 -21.29 2.70 -0.73
C HIS A 111 -21.19 4.06 -0.01
N GLY A 112 -20.70 5.08 -0.71
CA GLY A 112 -20.60 6.45 -0.20
C GLY A 112 -19.33 7.17 -0.63
N PRO A 113 -18.11 6.65 -0.35
CA PRO A 113 -16.87 7.39 -0.58
C PRO A 113 -16.67 7.86 -2.03
N LEU A 114 -17.19 7.15 -3.00
CA LEU A 114 -17.13 7.54 -4.41
C LEU A 114 -17.79 8.90 -4.68
N ALA A 115 -18.75 9.31 -3.86
CA ALA A 115 -19.40 10.61 -3.99
C ALA A 115 -18.45 11.78 -3.69
N LEU A 116 -17.39 11.54 -2.94
CA LEU A 116 -16.38 12.55 -2.57
C LEU A 116 -15.31 12.72 -3.65
N VAL A 117 -15.25 11.80 -4.62
CA VAL A 117 -14.22 11.82 -5.66
C VAL A 117 -14.58 12.86 -6.73
N ASP A 118 -13.67 13.78 -6.92
CA ASP A 118 -13.64 14.78 -7.98
C ASP A 118 -12.20 15.02 -8.46
N GLU A 119 -11.97 16.04 -9.25
CA GLU A 119 -10.65 16.37 -9.81
C GLU A 119 -9.68 17.00 -8.80
N ASP A 120 -10.17 17.42 -7.65
CA ASP A 120 -9.35 17.99 -6.58
C ASP A 120 -8.98 16.98 -5.50
N MET A 121 -9.60 15.81 -5.49
CA MET A 121 -9.31 14.75 -4.54
C MET A 121 -8.35 13.70 -5.11
N PRO A 122 -7.06 13.69 -4.72
CA PRO A 122 -6.14 12.63 -5.05
C PRO A 122 -6.54 11.32 -4.37
N VAL A 123 -6.42 10.21 -5.09
CA VAL A 123 -6.75 8.87 -4.60
C VAL A 123 -5.51 7.98 -4.65
N VAL A 124 -4.93 7.70 -3.51
CA VAL A 124 -3.80 6.78 -3.37
C VAL A 124 -4.31 5.35 -3.35
N THR A 125 -3.74 4.49 -4.16
CA THR A 125 -4.16 3.08 -4.27
C THR A 125 -2.98 2.15 -4.08
N VAL A 126 -3.12 1.19 -3.15
CA VAL A 126 -2.16 0.09 -2.96
C VAL A 126 -2.62 -1.09 -3.81
N ALA A 127 -1.89 -1.36 -4.90
CA ALA A 127 -2.28 -2.27 -5.97
C ALA A 127 -1.27 -3.42 -6.19
N PRO A 128 -1.15 -4.35 -5.23
CA PRO A 128 -0.31 -5.53 -5.41
C PRO A 128 -0.83 -6.43 -6.53
N ASN A 129 0.07 -7.20 -7.15
CA ASN A 129 -0.32 -8.19 -8.15
C ASN A 129 -0.81 -9.48 -7.47
N ASP A 130 -1.99 -9.41 -6.88
CA ASP A 130 -2.66 -10.52 -6.23
C ASP A 130 -3.99 -10.88 -6.92
N ARG A 131 -4.68 -11.88 -6.38
CA ARG A 131 -6.00 -12.34 -6.89
C ARG A 131 -7.10 -11.26 -6.88
N LEU A 132 -6.89 -10.15 -6.19
CA LEU A 132 -7.86 -9.05 -6.07
C LEU A 132 -7.54 -7.89 -7.01
N LEU A 133 -6.41 -7.93 -7.73
CA LEU A 133 -5.95 -6.84 -8.59
C LEU A 133 -6.99 -6.44 -9.65
N GLU A 134 -7.60 -7.40 -10.33
CA GLU A 134 -8.61 -7.09 -11.37
C GLU A 134 -9.86 -6.39 -10.80
N LYS A 135 -10.25 -6.75 -9.58
CA LYS A 135 -11.34 -6.07 -8.88
C LYS A 135 -10.92 -4.65 -8.45
N LEU A 136 -9.67 -4.49 -8.04
CA LEU A 136 -9.12 -3.19 -7.69
C LEU A 136 -9.03 -2.27 -8.92
N LYS A 137 -8.59 -2.78 -10.07
CA LYS A 137 -8.59 -2.04 -11.34
C LYS A 137 -9.99 -1.52 -11.71
N SER A 138 -11.03 -2.32 -11.49
CA SER A 138 -12.41 -1.88 -11.69
C SER A 138 -12.77 -0.70 -10.79
N ASN A 139 -12.34 -0.73 -9.51
CA ASN A 139 -12.55 0.41 -8.60
C ASN A 139 -11.75 1.65 -9.02
N MET A 140 -10.54 1.48 -9.54
CA MET A 140 -9.74 2.58 -10.08
C MET A 140 -10.43 3.23 -11.29
N GLN A 141 -11.08 2.44 -12.17
CA GLN A 141 -11.87 2.97 -13.28
C GLN A 141 -13.06 3.80 -12.81
N GLU A 142 -13.69 3.43 -11.68
CA GLU A 142 -14.79 4.19 -11.08
C GLU A 142 -14.31 5.56 -10.58
N VAL A 143 -13.11 5.62 -9.96
CA VAL A 143 -12.45 6.87 -9.57
C VAL A 143 -12.19 7.75 -10.79
N ARG A 144 -11.61 7.18 -11.85
CA ARG A 144 -11.34 7.91 -13.10
C ARG A 144 -12.62 8.45 -13.75
N ALA A 145 -13.69 7.66 -13.77
CA ALA A 145 -14.97 8.07 -14.33
C ALA A 145 -15.59 9.29 -13.62
N ARG A 146 -15.16 9.56 -12.38
CA ARG A 146 -15.51 10.75 -11.59
C ARG A 146 -14.55 11.92 -11.76
N GLY A 147 -13.52 11.78 -12.59
CA GLY A 147 -12.47 12.79 -12.76
C GLY A 147 -11.38 12.74 -11.69
N GLY A 148 -11.38 11.73 -10.81
CA GLY A 148 -10.36 11.57 -9.77
C GLY A 148 -8.97 11.29 -10.34
N GLU A 149 -7.94 11.74 -9.63
CA GLU A 149 -6.54 11.53 -9.95
C GLU A 149 -5.96 10.40 -9.10
N LEU A 150 -5.43 9.38 -9.76
CA LEU A 150 -4.94 8.16 -9.11
C LEU A 150 -3.42 8.19 -8.94
N TYR A 151 -2.97 7.82 -7.73
CA TYR A 151 -1.59 7.64 -7.34
C TYR A 151 -1.42 6.19 -6.89
N VAL A 152 -0.78 5.36 -7.70
CA VAL A 152 -0.85 3.91 -7.58
C VAL A 152 0.53 3.34 -7.23
N PHE A 153 0.63 2.73 -6.06
CA PHE A 153 1.75 1.84 -5.74
C PHE A 153 1.43 0.45 -6.29
N ALA A 154 2.16 0.01 -7.28
CA ALA A 154 1.88 -1.22 -8.01
C ALA A 154 3.11 -2.12 -8.10
N ASP A 155 2.91 -3.43 -8.07
CA ASP A 155 4.00 -4.37 -8.29
C ASP A 155 4.59 -4.24 -9.71
N GLY A 156 5.87 -4.54 -9.84
CA GLY A 156 6.62 -4.40 -11.08
C GLY A 156 6.04 -5.18 -12.26
N ASP A 157 5.39 -6.31 -11.99
CA ASP A 157 4.78 -7.21 -12.96
C ASP A 157 3.27 -6.95 -13.18
N SER A 158 2.68 -5.94 -12.50
CA SER A 158 1.29 -5.55 -12.73
C SER A 158 1.12 -4.85 -14.07
N ASN A 159 -0.01 -5.09 -14.75
CA ASN A 159 -0.37 -4.44 -16.01
C ASN A 159 -1.10 -3.10 -15.78
N ILE A 160 -0.61 -2.27 -14.84
CA ILE A 160 -1.14 -0.92 -14.63
C ILE A 160 -0.15 0.06 -15.25
N ALA A 161 -0.55 0.84 -16.24
CA ALA A 161 0.30 1.84 -16.86
C ALA A 161 0.02 3.24 -16.30
N SER A 162 1.05 4.09 -16.31
CA SER A 162 0.84 5.53 -16.12
C SER A 162 0.15 6.09 -17.34
N GLU A 163 -0.89 6.88 -17.10
CA GLU A 163 -1.72 7.53 -18.12
C GLU A 163 -2.07 8.93 -17.62
N GLU A 164 -2.86 9.67 -18.41
CA GLU A 164 -3.45 10.90 -17.94
C GLU A 164 -4.25 10.64 -16.64
N ARG A 165 -3.95 11.39 -15.57
CA ARG A 165 -4.54 11.24 -14.22
C ARG A 165 -4.30 9.88 -13.54
N VAL A 166 -3.33 9.09 -14.01
CA VAL A 166 -2.89 7.86 -13.36
C VAL A 166 -1.37 7.86 -13.24
N HIS A 167 -0.89 8.07 -12.04
CA HIS A 167 0.53 8.08 -11.72
C HIS A 167 0.89 6.78 -11.03
N VAL A 168 1.89 6.06 -11.54
CA VAL A 168 2.26 4.74 -11.03
C VAL A 168 3.71 4.75 -10.55
N ILE A 169 3.90 4.37 -9.29
CA ILE A 169 5.21 3.99 -8.75
C ILE A 169 5.27 2.47 -8.71
N ARG A 170 6.33 1.91 -9.31
CA ARG A 170 6.56 0.47 -9.37
C ARG A 170 7.36 0.01 -8.16
N LEU A 171 6.78 -0.88 -7.39
CA LEU A 171 7.48 -1.59 -6.32
C LEU A 171 8.35 -2.71 -6.91
N PRO A 172 9.50 -3.00 -6.30
CA PRO A 172 10.48 -3.92 -6.91
C PRO A 172 10.00 -5.37 -7.01
N GLU A 173 9.28 -5.88 -6.01
CA GLU A 173 8.86 -7.28 -5.94
C GLU A 173 7.62 -7.45 -5.06
N ASN A 174 6.88 -8.56 -5.28
CA ASN A 174 5.79 -9.01 -4.42
C ASN A 174 6.24 -10.22 -3.58
N TYR A 175 6.14 -10.11 -2.27
CA TYR A 175 6.52 -11.16 -1.31
C TYR A 175 5.30 -11.83 -0.65
N GLY A 176 4.18 -11.91 -1.31
CA GLY A 176 2.99 -12.55 -0.80
C GLY A 176 2.55 -11.96 0.54
N MET A 177 2.62 -12.76 1.63
CA MET A 177 2.24 -12.31 2.97
C MET A 177 3.14 -11.19 3.55
N LEU A 178 4.32 -10.97 3.01
CA LEU A 178 5.25 -9.90 3.41
C LEU A 178 5.06 -8.61 2.58
N SER A 179 4.25 -8.66 1.52
CA SER A 179 3.95 -7.49 0.68
C SER A 179 3.50 -6.24 1.47
N PRO A 180 2.73 -6.35 2.58
CA PRO A 180 2.38 -5.20 3.41
C PRO A 180 3.56 -4.49 4.10
N ILE A 181 4.76 -5.07 4.07
CA ILE A 181 5.96 -4.48 4.67
C ILE A 181 6.70 -3.56 3.69
N LEU A 182 6.47 -3.75 2.40
CA LEU A 182 7.10 -3.01 1.29
C LEU A 182 6.22 -1.89 0.81
#